data_9f03db4ec5e521cd07858e61336db899
#
_entry.id   9f03db4ec5e521cd07858e61336db899
#
_cell.length_a   1.000
_cell.length_b   1.000
_cell.length_c   1.000
_cell.angle_alpha   90.00
_cell.angle_beta   90.00
_cell.angle_gamma   90.00
#
_symmetry.space_group_name_H-M   'P 1'
#
loop_
_entity.id
_entity.type
_entity.pdbx_description
1 polymer ?
#
loop_
_entity_poly.entity_id
_entity_poly.type
_entity_poly.pdbx_seq_one_letter_code
_entity_poly.pdbx_strand_id
1 'polypeptide(L)'
;MKILQFNVRLAEGGAAGVALDLHLRALEKGLSSHFIYGYGKGGKKSVSHANYPQVIKHTPRLTSAANIALFRFANRDMFGNLDKLYRPVTRTSGPLVLHFHVLHSYWLNLEEVVAFCQKVKAHKPDITFVWTLHDHWSVTGRCAFTDGCESWKTGCQKCPTLSNYPPVKIDKAHQQLPGKRQMFRAMLALGCQFISPSQHVADAFNSLYGTGRCRIINNGIDVATEAILAELPAKHEESGRPKIAVVAHDLRYDGKTSQQLVRAMIALGDKIELHTFGKFSPFVGDNVINHGFESDKRTLMSALNEMDGLVFSSRVDNYPLILCEALSIGVPVIATHSDAAQEVLAKSGGKTFSEADVLHLVQLKRSDIAQAVFDTSLAAFSQRSLVAYSGQQMLEEYVSFYQNL
;
A
#
# COMPACT_ATOMS: atom_id res chain seq x y z
N MET A 1 17.35 0.61 20.97
CA MET A 1 17.35 0.87 19.53
C MET A 1 16.41 2.05 19.25
N LYS A 2 16.83 2.98 18.41
CA LYS A 2 16.01 4.11 17.93
C LYS A 2 15.67 3.90 16.46
N ILE A 3 14.43 4.22 16.04
CA ILE A 3 13.96 4.08 14.67
C ILE A 3 13.50 5.44 14.18
N LEU A 4 14.00 5.89 13.03
CA LEU A 4 13.50 7.07 12.32
C LEU A 4 12.84 6.58 11.04
N GLN A 5 11.52 6.72 10.95
CA GLN A 5 10.76 6.32 9.78
C GLN A 5 10.50 7.51 8.86
N PHE A 6 10.63 7.30 7.55
CA PHE A 6 10.52 8.34 6.53
C PHE A 6 9.46 7.97 5.51
N ASN A 7 8.45 8.81 5.34
CA ASN A 7 7.44 8.61 4.30
C ASN A 7 6.97 9.94 3.70
N VAL A 8 6.49 9.92 2.46
CA VAL A 8 6.01 11.14 1.79
C VAL A 8 4.77 11.73 2.47
N ARG A 9 3.87 10.89 2.97
CA ARG A 9 2.62 11.26 3.65
C ARG A 9 2.59 10.74 5.08
N LEU A 10 1.74 11.34 5.93
CA LEU A 10 1.58 10.87 7.30
C LEU A 10 0.64 9.66 7.37
N ALA A 11 -0.59 9.81 6.90
CA ALA A 11 -1.64 8.78 7.00
C ALA A 11 -2.42 8.59 5.69
N GLU A 12 -2.18 9.41 4.68
CA GLU A 12 -2.99 9.41 3.46
C GLU A 12 -2.48 8.37 2.44
N GLY A 13 -3.21 7.28 2.28
CA GLY A 13 -2.93 6.17 1.35
C GLY A 13 -2.33 4.93 2.03
N GLY A 14 -2.41 3.77 1.37
CA GLY A 14 -2.05 2.47 1.95
C GLY A 14 -0.63 2.41 2.51
N ALA A 15 0.38 2.81 1.74
CA ALA A 15 1.78 2.81 2.19
C ALA A 15 2.01 3.74 3.39
N ALA A 16 1.30 4.88 3.45
CA ALA A 16 1.40 5.81 4.57
C ALA A 16 0.72 5.23 5.83
N GLY A 17 -0.43 4.59 5.67
CA GLY A 17 -1.12 3.91 6.76
C GLY A 17 -0.25 2.82 7.39
N VAL A 18 0.36 1.95 6.58
CA VAL A 18 1.26 0.89 7.05
C VAL A 18 2.48 1.46 7.79
N ALA A 19 3.13 2.48 7.22
CA ALA A 19 4.30 3.09 7.84
C ALA A 19 3.96 3.75 9.18
N LEU A 20 2.81 4.43 9.26
CA LEU A 20 2.31 5.04 10.49
C LEU A 20 1.92 3.99 11.53
N ASP A 21 1.22 2.93 11.14
CA ASP A 21 0.84 1.83 12.02
C ASP A 21 2.08 1.16 12.63
N LEU A 22 3.10 0.87 11.82
CA LEU A 22 4.37 0.36 12.30
C LEU A 22 5.03 1.29 13.34
N HIS A 23 4.95 2.61 13.13
CA HIS A 23 5.44 3.61 14.07
C HIS A 23 4.67 3.59 15.39
N LEU A 24 3.34 3.58 15.34
CA LEU A 24 2.49 3.58 16.53
C LEU A 24 2.67 2.31 17.36
N ARG A 25 2.64 1.14 16.73
CA ARG A 25 2.90 -0.15 17.40
C ARG A 25 4.30 -0.24 17.99
N ALA A 26 5.31 0.34 17.34
CA ALA A 26 6.66 0.41 17.88
C ALA A 26 6.70 1.24 19.18
N LEU A 27 5.96 2.38 19.23
CA LEU A 27 5.82 3.18 20.44
C LEU A 27 5.08 2.43 21.56
N GLU A 28 3.99 1.74 21.25
CA GLU A 28 3.24 0.90 22.21
C GLU A 28 4.11 -0.21 22.80
N LYS A 29 5.01 -0.78 22.00
CA LYS A 29 6.01 -1.78 22.46
C LYS A 29 7.17 -1.16 23.25
N GLY A 30 7.15 0.15 23.49
CA GLY A 30 8.19 0.87 24.24
C GLY A 30 9.48 1.14 23.43
N LEU A 31 9.45 0.99 22.11
CA LEU A 31 10.58 1.33 21.24
C LEU A 31 10.64 2.84 21.00
N SER A 32 11.85 3.39 20.86
CA SER A 32 12.03 4.79 20.48
C SER A 32 11.81 4.95 18.98
N SER A 33 10.60 5.37 18.58
CA SER A 33 10.25 5.59 17.16
C SER A 33 9.88 7.05 16.90
N HIS A 34 10.34 7.59 15.76
CA HIS A 34 9.98 8.93 15.27
C HIS A 34 9.56 8.81 13.81
N PHE A 35 8.50 9.51 13.42
CA PHE A 35 7.96 9.49 12.06
C PHE A 35 8.17 10.83 11.37
N ILE A 36 8.95 10.84 10.30
CA ILE A 36 9.29 12.02 9.51
C ILE A 36 8.53 11.93 8.19
N TYR A 37 7.61 12.87 7.96
CA TYR A 37 6.85 12.88 6.71
C TYR A 37 7.08 14.14 5.89
N GLY A 38 6.93 14.01 4.59
CA GLY A 38 7.13 15.10 3.64
C GLY A 38 6.10 16.22 3.83
N TYR A 39 4.86 15.98 3.46
CA TYR A 39 3.81 17.01 3.47
C TYR A 39 2.40 16.42 3.42
N GLY A 40 1.40 17.19 3.85
CA GLY A 40 -0.03 16.93 3.70
C GLY A 40 -0.63 17.67 2.49
N LYS A 41 -1.95 17.73 2.40
CA LYS A 41 -2.69 18.39 1.30
C LYS A 41 -2.22 19.84 1.09
N GLY A 42 -1.92 20.19 -0.16
CA GLY A 42 -1.44 21.52 -0.53
C GLY A 42 -0.08 21.92 0.06
N GLY A 43 0.77 20.95 0.43
CA GLY A 43 2.09 21.16 1.02
C GLY A 43 2.07 21.58 2.50
N LYS A 44 0.90 21.58 3.14
CA LYS A 44 0.71 21.94 4.56
C LYS A 44 1.08 20.78 5.49
N LYS A 45 0.92 20.95 6.80
CA LYS A 45 0.85 19.81 7.73
C LYS A 45 -0.33 18.92 7.37
N SER A 46 -0.21 17.60 7.60
CA SER A 46 -1.36 16.71 7.55
C SER A 46 -2.40 17.15 8.59
N VAL A 47 -3.67 17.00 8.27
CA VAL A 47 -4.78 17.33 9.21
C VAL A 47 -4.73 16.46 10.46
N SER A 48 -4.23 15.24 10.34
CA SER A 48 -4.08 14.28 11.44
C SER A 48 -2.75 14.43 12.22
N HIS A 49 -1.91 15.43 11.90
CA HIS A 49 -0.60 15.58 12.56
C HIS A 49 -0.66 15.65 14.09
N ALA A 50 -1.66 16.35 14.62
CA ALA A 50 -1.82 16.51 16.06
C ALA A 50 -2.32 15.24 16.77
N ASN A 51 -2.85 14.28 16.02
CA ASN A 51 -3.42 13.05 16.57
C ASN A 51 -2.36 11.99 16.89
N TYR A 52 -1.12 12.19 16.43
CA TYR A 52 -0.09 11.17 16.55
C TYR A 52 1.17 11.68 17.25
N PRO A 53 1.76 10.89 18.17
CA PRO A 53 2.97 11.27 18.88
C PRO A 53 4.21 11.16 18.00
N GLN A 54 5.26 11.88 18.34
CA GLN A 54 6.61 11.79 17.74
C GLN A 54 6.64 11.93 16.21
N VAL A 55 5.72 12.71 15.61
CA VAL A 55 5.68 12.97 14.17
C VAL A 55 6.27 14.34 13.82
N ILE A 56 7.00 14.40 12.71
CA ILE A 56 7.70 15.62 12.24
C ILE A 56 7.38 15.85 10.77
N LYS A 57 6.83 17.03 10.44
CA LYS A 57 6.73 17.48 9.06
C LYS A 57 8.07 18.01 8.59
N HIS A 58 8.61 17.46 7.50
CA HIS A 58 9.94 17.79 7.01
C HIS A 58 9.93 18.84 5.89
N THR A 59 9.15 18.63 4.82
CA THR A 59 9.29 19.41 3.58
C THR A 59 8.53 20.74 3.64
N PRO A 60 9.21 21.88 3.36
CA PRO A 60 8.54 23.17 3.22
C PRO A 60 7.49 23.16 2.10
N ARG A 61 6.43 23.97 2.26
CA ARG A 61 5.33 24.03 1.27
C ARG A 61 5.82 24.44 -0.12
N LEU A 62 6.75 25.38 -0.20
CA LEU A 62 7.30 25.86 -1.48
C LEU A 62 8.10 24.75 -2.19
N THR A 63 8.87 23.96 -1.44
CA THR A 63 9.65 22.84 -2.00
C THR A 63 8.72 21.78 -2.63
N SER A 64 7.66 21.37 -1.93
CA SER A 64 6.71 20.40 -2.50
C SER A 64 5.95 20.98 -3.68
N ALA A 65 5.56 22.25 -3.66
CA ALA A 65 4.90 22.92 -4.79
C ALA A 65 5.80 22.98 -6.03
N ALA A 66 7.07 23.35 -5.85
CA ALA A 66 8.06 23.38 -6.92
C ALA A 66 8.30 21.98 -7.51
N ASN A 67 8.45 20.96 -6.66
CA ASN A 67 8.60 19.59 -7.13
C ASN A 67 7.36 19.11 -7.89
N ILE A 68 6.12 19.36 -7.42
CA ILE A 68 4.88 19.02 -8.13
C ILE A 68 4.84 19.64 -9.53
N ALA A 69 5.24 20.91 -9.65
CA ALA A 69 5.26 21.61 -10.93
C ALA A 69 6.33 21.05 -11.88
N LEU A 70 7.56 20.88 -11.38
CA LEU A 70 8.70 20.46 -12.19
C LEU A 70 8.72 18.98 -12.52
N PHE A 71 8.22 18.14 -11.63
CA PHE A 71 8.16 16.68 -11.86
C PHE A 71 7.45 16.31 -13.16
N ARG A 72 6.40 17.06 -13.51
CA ARG A 72 5.64 16.86 -14.75
C ARG A 72 6.49 16.94 -16.02
N PHE A 73 7.65 17.62 -15.95
CA PHE A 73 8.57 17.84 -17.07
C PHE A 73 9.91 17.12 -16.88
N ALA A 74 10.36 16.97 -15.64
CA ALA A 74 11.65 16.38 -15.30
C ALA A 74 11.59 14.86 -15.00
N ASN A 75 10.42 14.33 -14.65
CA ASN A 75 10.20 12.96 -14.17
C ASN A 75 10.99 12.60 -12.89
N ARG A 76 11.47 13.59 -12.15
CA ARG A 76 12.18 13.44 -10.87
C ARG A 76 11.92 14.62 -9.95
N ASP A 77 12.11 14.42 -8.67
CA ASP A 77 12.12 15.50 -7.69
C ASP A 77 13.45 16.24 -7.74
N MET A 78 13.39 17.58 -7.84
CA MET A 78 14.57 18.43 -8.02
C MET A 78 15.10 18.98 -6.69
N PHE A 79 14.23 19.09 -5.68
CA PHE A 79 14.50 19.75 -4.42
C PHE A 79 14.19 18.88 -3.22
N GLY A 80 14.79 19.21 -2.09
CA GLY A 80 14.60 18.57 -0.79
C GLY A 80 15.75 17.61 -0.45
N ASN A 81 16.31 17.80 0.74
CA ASN A 81 17.39 16.99 1.30
C ASN A 81 17.12 16.66 2.77
N LEU A 82 17.95 15.86 3.39
CA LEU A 82 17.87 15.47 4.79
C LEU A 82 18.93 16.15 5.69
N ASP A 83 19.62 17.19 5.22
CA ASP A 83 20.76 17.81 5.91
C ASP A 83 20.45 18.30 7.32
N LYS A 84 19.22 18.78 7.56
CA LYS A 84 18.76 19.20 8.89
C LYS A 84 18.79 18.07 9.91
N LEU A 85 18.70 16.83 9.46
CA LEU A 85 18.74 15.64 10.30
C LEU A 85 20.15 15.11 10.54
N TYR A 86 21.16 15.63 9.84
CA TYR A 86 22.52 15.12 9.94
C TYR A 86 23.05 15.15 11.38
N ARG A 87 23.02 16.30 12.04
CA ARG A 87 23.49 16.43 13.44
C ARG A 87 22.66 15.61 14.42
N PRO A 88 21.30 15.64 14.41
CA PRO A 88 20.49 14.78 15.26
C PRO A 88 20.80 13.29 15.07
N VAL A 89 20.98 12.83 13.82
CA VAL A 89 21.25 11.42 13.51
C VAL A 89 22.65 11.01 13.99
N THR A 90 23.69 11.76 13.65
CA THR A 90 25.08 11.43 13.98
C THR A 90 25.39 11.51 15.49
N ARG A 91 24.63 12.34 16.23
CA ARG A 91 24.76 12.47 17.70
C ARG A 91 23.90 11.49 18.49
N THR A 92 23.05 10.70 17.82
CA THR A 92 22.26 9.67 18.50
C THR A 92 23.19 8.59 19.04
N SER A 93 23.12 8.33 20.36
CA SER A 93 23.83 7.22 21.00
C SER A 93 23.14 5.87 20.75
N GLY A 94 23.91 4.81 20.66
CA GLY A 94 23.43 3.44 20.47
C GLY A 94 22.90 3.13 19.07
N PRO A 95 22.30 1.93 18.88
CA PRO A 95 21.81 1.47 17.59
C PRO A 95 20.70 2.36 17.02
N LEU A 96 20.84 2.74 15.76
CA LEU A 96 19.92 3.61 15.04
C LEU A 96 19.55 3.01 13.68
N VAL A 97 18.26 2.90 13.43
CA VAL A 97 17.70 2.49 12.14
C VAL A 97 17.09 3.69 11.44
N LEU A 98 17.50 3.98 10.21
CA LEU A 98 16.77 4.86 9.29
C LEU A 98 15.93 3.99 8.37
N HIS A 99 14.63 4.01 8.57
CA HIS A 99 13.68 3.20 7.81
C HIS A 99 12.95 4.07 6.79
N PHE A 100 13.25 3.85 5.52
CA PHE A 100 12.64 4.53 4.39
C PHE A 100 11.42 3.75 3.89
N HIS A 101 10.34 4.46 3.61
CA HIS A 101 9.16 3.95 2.92
C HIS A 101 9.06 4.61 1.55
N VAL A 102 8.04 5.44 1.29
CA VAL A 102 7.91 6.14 0.01
C VAL A 102 8.76 7.41 0.03
N LEU A 103 9.93 7.38 -0.63
CA LEU A 103 10.81 8.55 -0.76
C LEU A 103 10.57 9.36 -2.04
N HIS A 104 9.88 8.84 -3.02
CA HIS A 104 9.48 9.57 -4.22
C HIS A 104 8.22 10.42 -3.99
N SER A 105 7.80 11.18 -5.02
CA SER A 105 6.55 11.95 -5.04
C SER A 105 6.61 13.28 -4.29
N TYR A 106 7.45 14.16 -4.80
CA TYR A 106 7.41 15.61 -4.63
C TYR A 106 7.96 16.16 -3.31
N TRP A 107 8.88 15.46 -2.63
CA TRP A 107 9.39 15.94 -1.36
C TRP A 107 10.91 15.86 -1.14
N LEU A 108 11.60 14.92 -1.76
CA LEU A 108 13.05 14.75 -1.63
C LEU A 108 13.73 14.54 -2.99
N ASN A 109 14.86 15.18 -3.20
CA ASN A 109 15.79 14.78 -4.25
C ASN A 109 16.55 13.53 -3.79
N LEU A 110 16.41 12.43 -4.52
CA LEU A 110 16.96 11.15 -4.10
C LEU A 110 18.47 11.03 -4.24
N GLU A 111 19.09 11.81 -5.10
CA GLU A 111 20.56 11.93 -5.17
C GLU A 111 21.11 12.52 -3.85
N GLU A 112 20.42 13.54 -3.32
CA GLU A 112 20.73 14.15 -2.03
C GLU A 112 20.50 13.18 -0.85
N VAL A 113 19.49 12.31 -0.94
CA VAL A 113 19.25 11.26 0.07
C VAL A 113 20.42 10.27 0.12
N VAL A 114 20.91 9.81 -1.02
CA VAL A 114 22.06 8.91 -1.09
C VAL A 114 23.32 9.60 -0.53
N ALA A 115 23.58 10.83 -0.93
CA ALA A 115 24.71 11.62 -0.41
C ALA A 115 24.62 11.78 1.13
N PHE A 116 23.43 12.06 1.65
CA PHE A 116 23.17 12.09 3.10
C PHE A 116 23.49 10.75 3.76
N CYS A 117 23.01 9.63 3.22
CA CYS A 117 23.28 8.30 3.76
C CYS A 117 24.76 7.96 3.77
N GLN A 118 25.50 8.29 2.71
CA GLN A 118 26.95 8.13 2.62
C GLN A 118 27.66 8.93 3.71
N LYS A 119 27.32 10.21 3.86
CA LYS A 119 27.89 11.10 4.87
C LYS A 119 27.60 10.63 6.29
N VAL A 120 26.38 10.17 6.56
CA VAL A 120 25.98 9.65 7.87
C VAL A 120 26.73 8.34 8.17
N LYS A 121 26.81 7.41 7.22
CA LYS A 121 27.50 6.12 7.39
C LYS A 121 29.00 6.30 7.70
N ALA A 122 29.63 7.31 7.11
CA ALA A 122 31.04 7.64 7.37
C ALA A 122 31.27 8.13 8.80
N HIS A 123 30.30 8.81 9.44
CA HIS A 123 30.40 9.33 10.81
C HIS A 123 29.81 8.39 11.87
N LYS A 124 28.86 7.55 11.50
CA LYS A 124 28.17 6.57 12.34
C LYS A 124 28.14 5.22 11.63
N PRO A 125 29.25 4.46 11.66
CA PRO A 125 29.35 3.18 10.92
C PRO A 125 28.35 2.11 11.37
N ASP A 126 27.86 2.19 12.61
CA ASP A 126 26.88 1.30 13.22
C ASP A 126 25.42 1.62 12.83
N ILE A 127 25.20 2.66 12.00
CA ILE A 127 23.84 2.97 11.53
C ILE A 127 23.36 1.93 10.53
N THR A 128 22.08 1.59 10.63
CA THR A 128 21.40 0.68 9.71
C THR A 128 20.43 1.43 8.83
N PHE A 129 20.43 1.12 7.54
CA PHE A 129 19.45 1.60 6.57
C PHE A 129 18.50 0.46 6.19
N VAL A 130 17.20 0.74 6.24
CA VAL A 130 16.14 -0.18 5.79
C VAL A 130 15.26 0.58 4.82
N TRP A 131 14.80 -0.07 3.76
CA TRP A 131 13.88 0.53 2.80
C TRP A 131 12.77 -0.44 2.42
N THR A 132 11.53 -0.13 2.82
CA THR A 132 10.35 -0.89 2.40
C THR A 132 9.83 -0.38 1.07
N LEU A 133 9.81 -1.27 0.09
CA LEU A 133 9.35 -1.03 -1.28
C LEU A 133 7.85 -1.28 -1.37
N HIS A 134 7.05 -0.23 -1.20
CA HIS A 134 5.59 -0.34 -1.24
C HIS A 134 5.02 -0.45 -2.66
N ASP A 135 5.84 -0.21 -3.68
CA ASP A 135 5.43 -0.17 -5.07
C ASP A 135 6.59 -0.47 -6.05
N HIS A 136 6.28 -0.52 -7.36
CA HIS A 136 7.26 -0.79 -8.42
C HIS A 136 8.15 0.41 -8.78
N TRP A 137 8.06 1.53 -8.09
CA TRP A 137 8.84 2.71 -8.42
C TRP A 137 10.36 2.46 -8.44
N SER A 138 10.84 1.56 -7.59
CA SER A 138 12.26 1.17 -7.52
C SER A 138 12.82 0.56 -8.81
N VAL A 139 11.98 -0.06 -9.61
CA VAL A 139 12.38 -0.79 -10.84
C VAL A 139 11.97 -0.06 -12.12
N THR A 140 11.00 0.86 -12.06
CA THR A 140 10.48 1.58 -13.22
C THR A 140 11.22 2.91 -13.45
N GLY A 141 11.08 3.51 -14.62
CA GLY A 141 11.60 4.86 -14.89
C GLY A 141 10.93 5.94 -14.06
N ARG A 142 9.62 5.80 -13.75
CA ARG A 142 8.84 6.74 -12.94
C ARG A 142 7.63 6.18 -12.21
N CYS A 143 6.93 5.17 -12.79
CA CYS A 143 5.61 4.73 -12.30
C CYS A 143 5.71 3.98 -10.97
N ALA A 144 4.70 4.19 -10.11
CA ALA A 144 4.54 3.43 -8.87
C ALA A 144 3.93 2.04 -9.11
N PHE A 145 3.22 1.84 -10.23
CA PHE A 145 2.70 0.52 -10.63
C PHE A 145 2.76 0.38 -12.15
N THR A 146 2.95 -0.85 -12.59
CA THR A 146 3.24 -1.15 -14.01
C THR A 146 1.98 -1.27 -14.88
N ASP A 147 0.84 -1.69 -14.30
CA ASP A 147 -0.41 -1.95 -15.00
C ASP A 147 -0.21 -2.79 -16.28
N GLY A 148 0.52 -3.90 -16.12
CA GLY A 148 0.89 -4.79 -17.21
C GLY A 148 2.03 -4.32 -18.12
N CYS A 149 2.59 -3.12 -17.91
CA CYS A 149 3.73 -2.65 -18.68
C CYS A 149 5.02 -3.35 -18.27
N GLU A 150 5.72 -3.95 -19.21
CA GLU A 150 7.02 -4.61 -19.01
C GLU A 150 8.23 -3.78 -19.52
N SER A 151 7.99 -2.58 -20.06
CA SER A 151 9.04 -1.73 -20.64
C SER A 151 10.17 -1.38 -19.66
N TRP A 152 9.92 -1.47 -18.35
CA TRP A 152 10.93 -1.28 -17.32
C TRP A 152 12.04 -2.32 -17.35
N LYS A 153 11.77 -3.53 -17.83
CA LYS A 153 12.76 -4.60 -18.02
C LYS A 153 13.79 -4.22 -19.10
N THR A 154 13.34 -3.53 -20.15
CA THR A 154 14.13 -3.13 -21.32
C THR A 154 14.54 -1.66 -21.36
N GLY A 155 14.28 -0.88 -20.27
CA GLY A 155 14.79 0.48 -20.14
C GLY A 155 13.78 1.61 -20.25
N CYS A 156 12.46 1.33 -20.22
CA CYS A 156 11.39 2.33 -20.30
C CYS A 156 11.47 3.25 -21.53
N GLN A 157 11.77 2.72 -22.71
CA GLN A 157 12.04 3.50 -23.93
C GLN A 157 10.86 4.37 -24.37
N LYS A 158 9.62 3.88 -24.23
CA LYS A 158 8.40 4.59 -24.54
C LYS A 158 7.34 4.27 -23.50
N CYS A 159 6.92 5.28 -22.75
CA CYS A 159 5.91 5.08 -21.70
C CYS A 159 4.50 5.05 -22.31
N PRO A 160 3.72 3.96 -22.14
CA PRO A 160 2.37 3.85 -22.67
C PRO A 160 1.36 4.70 -21.89
N THR A 161 1.65 5.10 -20.67
CA THR A 161 0.68 5.69 -19.73
C THR A 161 1.28 6.86 -18.94
N LEU A 162 1.38 8.05 -19.58
CA LEU A 162 1.93 9.27 -18.92
C LEU A 162 1.06 9.77 -17.76
N SER A 163 -0.22 9.39 -17.73
CA SER A 163 -1.18 9.74 -16.68
C SER A 163 -1.06 8.91 -15.42
N ASN A 164 -0.43 7.71 -15.48
CA ASN A 164 -0.24 6.87 -14.29
C ASN A 164 0.64 7.59 -13.26
N TYR A 165 0.35 7.31 -11.98
CA TYR A 165 1.03 7.96 -10.86
C TYR A 165 2.53 7.59 -10.75
N PRO A 166 3.39 8.57 -10.51
CA PRO A 166 3.16 10.02 -10.57
C PRO A 166 3.02 10.53 -12.01
N PRO A 167 1.98 11.35 -12.35
CA PRO A 167 1.69 11.75 -13.71
C PRO A 167 2.71 12.75 -14.26
N VAL A 168 3.02 12.65 -15.55
CA VAL A 168 3.96 13.52 -16.25
C VAL A 168 3.38 14.05 -17.57
N LYS A 169 3.95 15.14 -18.09
CA LYS A 169 3.62 15.73 -19.39
C LYS A 169 4.60 15.33 -20.48
N ILE A 170 5.85 15.07 -20.11
CA ILE A 170 6.92 14.70 -21.03
C ILE A 170 7.50 13.35 -20.55
N ASP A 171 7.65 12.40 -21.45
CA ASP A 171 8.28 11.12 -21.16
C ASP A 171 9.80 11.27 -21.07
N LYS A 172 10.34 11.14 -19.88
CA LYS A 172 11.77 11.03 -19.60
C LYS A 172 12.12 9.77 -18.80
N ALA A 173 11.21 8.79 -18.76
CA ALA A 173 11.38 7.60 -17.96
C ALA A 173 12.67 6.84 -18.30
N HIS A 174 13.00 6.71 -19.59
CA HIS A 174 14.24 6.08 -20.05
C HIS A 174 15.51 6.84 -19.61
N GLN A 175 15.44 8.19 -19.50
CA GLN A 175 16.56 9.01 -19.05
C GLN A 175 16.77 8.92 -17.54
N GLN A 176 15.69 8.74 -16.76
CA GLN A 176 15.76 8.69 -15.30
C GLN A 176 16.12 7.29 -14.76
N LEU A 177 15.77 6.22 -15.50
CA LEU A 177 15.96 4.86 -15.02
C LEU A 177 17.42 4.48 -14.72
N PRO A 178 18.43 4.85 -15.56
CA PRO A 178 19.83 4.54 -15.24
C PRO A 178 20.32 5.16 -13.92
N GLY A 179 20.03 6.45 -13.71
CA GLY A 179 20.37 7.16 -12.46
C GLY A 179 19.71 6.52 -11.24
N LYS A 180 18.41 6.16 -11.36
CA LYS A 180 17.69 5.45 -10.30
C LYS A 180 18.32 4.09 -10.00
N ARG A 181 18.67 3.30 -11.02
CA ARG A 181 19.38 2.02 -10.82
C ARG A 181 20.73 2.20 -10.12
N GLN A 182 21.48 3.24 -10.47
CA GLN A 182 22.74 3.57 -9.80
C GLN A 182 22.49 3.94 -8.31
N MET A 183 21.46 4.71 -8.01
CA MET A 183 21.06 5.06 -6.64
C MET A 183 20.77 3.82 -5.80
N PHE A 184 19.95 2.87 -6.28
CA PHE A 184 19.65 1.64 -5.53
C PHE A 184 20.90 0.77 -5.34
N ARG A 185 21.79 0.69 -6.34
CA ARG A 185 23.10 0.01 -6.18
C ARG A 185 23.98 0.70 -5.13
N ALA A 186 23.98 2.03 -5.07
CA ALA A 186 24.70 2.77 -4.04
C ALA A 186 24.14 2.50 -2.64
N MET A 187 22.83 2.44 -2.50
CA MET A 187 22.19 2.08 -1.21
C MET A 187 22.52 0.63 -0.81
N LEU A 188 22.51 -0.31 -1.74
CA LEU A 188 22.94 -1.70 -1.49
C LEU A 188 24.42 -1.76 -1.04
N ALA A 189 25.30 -0.98 -1.66
CA ALA A 189 26.72 -0.88 -1.27
C ALA A 189 26.92 -0.28 0.13
N LEU A 190 26.00 0.58 0.58
CA LEU A 190 25.95 1.10 1.96
C LEU A 190 25.39 0.10 2.98
N GLY A 191 25.00 -1.10 2.55
CA GLY A 191 24.39 -2.12 3.40
C GLY A 191 22.89 -1.89 3.67
N CYS A 192 22.21 -1.08 2.86
CA CYS A 192 20.76 -0.90 2.97
C CYS A 192 20.04 -2.22 2.73
N GLN A 193 19.16 -2.56 3.65
CA GLN A 193 18.31 -3.75 3.58
C GLN A 193 16.97 -3.38 2.94
N PHE A 194 16.57 -4.15 1.94
CA PHE A 194 15.31 -3.90 1.24
C PHE A 194 14.24 -4.90 1.69
N ILE A 195 13.03 -4.39 1.88
CA ILE A 195 11.84 -5.15 2.27
C ILE A 195 10.74 -4.87 1.26
N SER A 196 9.90 -5.83 0.97
CA SER A 196 8.68 -5.67 0.19
C SER A 196 7.49 -6.28 0.93
N PRO A 197 6.28 -5.66 0.86
CA PRO A 197 5.08 -6.28 1.38
C PRO A 197 4.58 -7.44 0.51
N SER A 198 5.12 -7.64 -0.68
CA SER A 198 4.65 -8.67 -1.63
C SER A 198 5.78 -9.31 -2.41
N GLN A 199 5.55 -10.58 -2.80
CA GLN A 199 6.50 -11.38 -3.57
C GLN A 199 6.76 -10.76 -4.95
N HIS A 200 5.71 -10.35 -5.68
CA HIS A 200 5.88 -9.83 -7.04
C HIS A 200 6.69 -8.52 -7.11
N VAL A 201 6.58 -7.63 -6.10
CA VAL A 201 7.43 -6.43 -6.00
C VAL A 201 8.86 -6.82 -5.62
N ALA A 202 9.05 -7.79 -4.70
CA ALA A 202 10.37 -8.31 -4.36
C ALA A 202 11.05 -8.97 -5.57
N ASP A 203 10.31 -9.76 -6.34
CA ASP A 203 10.85 -10.43 -7.55
C ASP A 203 11.24 -9.41 -8.62
N ALA A 204 10.44 -8.38 -8.84
CA ALA A 204 10.78 -7.28 -9.73
C ALA A 204 12.09 -6.59 -9.30
N PHE A 205 12.25 -6.29 -8.01
CA PHE A 205 13.48 -5.72 -7.47
C PHE A 205 14.68 -6.69 -7.62
N ASN A 206 14.51 -7.92 -7.20
CA ASN A 206 15.55 -8.95 -7.26
C ASN A 206 16.02 -9.22 -8.69
N SER A 207 15.13 -9.13 -9.69
CA SER A 207 15.48 -9.30 -11.10
C SER A 207 16.49 -8.27 -11.62
N LEU A 208 16.52 -7.06 -11.03
CA LEU A 208 17.42 -5.97 -11.44
C LEU A 208 18.65 -5.82 -10.55
N TYR A 209 18.56 -6.21 -9.27
CA TYR A 209 19.59 -5.92 -8.27
C TYR A 209 20.24 -7.17 -7.68
N GLY A 210 19.77 -8.34 -8.05
CA GLY A 210 20.29 -9.65 -7.62
C GLY A 210 19.36 -10.40 -6.68
N THR A 211 19.36 -11.73 -6.80
CA THR A 211 18.51 -12.63 -6.03
C THR A 211 18.73 -12.46 -4.51
N GLY A 212 17.65 -12.47 -3.76
CA GLY A 212 17.69 -12.38 -2.28
C GLY A 212 18.02 -10.99 -1.73
N ARG A 213 18.02 -9.94 -2.55
CA ARG A 213 18.28 -8.57 -2.11
C ARG A 213 17.08 -7.89 -1.46
N CYS A 214 15.87 -8.41 -1.65
CA CYS A 214 14.65 -7.92 -1.05
C CYS A 214 13.98 -9.03 -0.24
N ARG A 215 13.79 -8.81 1.05
CA ARG A 215 13.07 -9.69 1.97
C ARG A 215 11.57 -9.36 1.93
N ILE A 216 10.73 -10.34 2.21
CA ILE A 216 9.28 -10.14 2.33
C ILE A 216 8.90 -10.00 3.79
N ILE A 217 8.18 -8.91 4.10
CA ILE A 217 7.40 -8.72 5.33
C ILE A 217 6.06 -8.16 4.89
N ASN A 218 5.02 -8.99 4.97
CA ASN A 218 3.71 -8.59 4.47
C ASN A 218 3.06 -7.53 5.38
N ASN A 219 2.21 -6.69 4.80
CA ASN A 219 1.42 -5.73 5.57
C ASN A 219 0.37 -6.44 6.43
N GLY A 220 0.15 -5.94 7.65
CA GLY A 220 -0.98 -6.29 8.49
C GLY A 220 -2.07 -5.23 8.47
N ILE A 221 -3.23 -5.53 9.05
CA ILE A 221 -4.29 -4.54 9.32
C ILE A 221 -3.85 -3.58 10.42
N ASP A 222 -4.30 -2.34 10.36
CA ASP A 222 -3.90 -1.31 11.31
C ASP A 222 -4.58 -1.46 12.69
N VAL A 223 -4.00 -0.83 13.72
CA VAL A 223 -4.52 -0.83 15.10
C VAL A 223 -5.98 -0.40 15.17
N ALA A 224 -6.38 0.60 14.37
CA ALA A 224 -7.77 1.07 14.37
C ALA A 224 -8.72 0.00 13.83
N THR A 225 -8.32 -0.73 12.78
CA THR A 225 -9.08 -1.87 12.25
C THR A 225 -9.18 -2.98 13.30
N GLU A 226 -8.06 -3.37 13.94
CA GLU A 226 -8.09 -4.40 15.01
C GLU A 226 -9.03 -4.03 16.15
N ALA A 227 -9.02 -2.77 16.61
CA ALA A 227 -9.95 -2.30 17.64
C ALA A 227 -11.42 -2.39 17.20
N ILE A 228 -11.70 -2.04 15.95
CA ILE A 228 -13.07 -2.11 15.39
C ILE A 228 -13.54 -3.56 15.32
N LEU A 229 -12.68 -4.51 14.93
CA LEU A 229 -13.04 -5.94 14.83
C LEU A 229 -13.61 -6.49 16.13
N ALA A 230 -13.08 -6.07 17.28
CA ALA A 230 -13.54 -6.52 18.59
C ALA A 230 -14.96 -6.01 18.94
N GLU A 231 -15.43 -4.97 18.26
CA GLU A 231 -16.70 -4.31 18.54
C GLU A 231 -17.77 -4.57 17.46
N LEU A 232 -17.40 -5.15 16.31
CA LEU A 232 -18.35 -5.43 15.25
C LEU A 232 -19.37 -6.49 15.73
N PRO A 233 -20.67 -6.29 15.46
CA PRO A 233 -21.68 -7.28 15.78
C PRO A 233 -21.47 -8.55 14.96
N ALA A 234 -21.83 -9.70 15.56
CA ALA A 234 -21.95 -10.93 14.81
C ALA A 234 -22.94 -10.73 13.65
N LYS A 235 -22.56 -11.18 12.47
CA LYS A 235 -23.42 -11.06 11.30
C LYS A 235 -24.60 -12.04 11.39
N HIS A 236 -25.82 -11.51 11.24
CA HIS A 236 -27.01 -12.33 11.09
C HIS A 236 -27.16 -12.77 9.63
N GLU A 237 -27.61 -14.00 9.41
CA GLU A 237 -28.07 -14.43 8.09
C GLU A 237 -29.36 -13.67 7.75
N GLU A 238 -29.27 -12.73 6.82
CA GLU A 238 -30.43 -12.06 6.25
C GLU A 238 -30.99 -12.88 5.10
N SER A 239 -32.32 -13.03 5.05
CA SER A 239 -33.01 -13.56 3.87
C SER A 239 -33.11 -12.44 2.83
N GLY A 240 -32.58 -12.68 1.63
CA GLY A 240 -32.64 -11.68 0.56
C GLY A 240 -31.64 -11.94 -0.55
N ARG A 241 -31.54 -10.99 -1.46
CA ARG A 241 -30.52 -11.02 -2.51
C ARG A 241 -29.14 -10.72 -1.91
N PRO A 242 -28.06 -11.33 -2.42
CA PRO A 242 -26.71 -11.09 -1.92
C PRO A 242 -26.29 -9.62 -2.04
N LYS A 243 -25.71 -9.07 -0.96
CA LYS A 243 -25.13 -7.73 -0.90
C LYS A 243 -23.65 -7.82 -1.26
N ILE A 244 -23.25 -7.25 -2.38
CA ILE A 244 -21.90 -7.35 -2.92
C ILE A 244 -21.21 -5.98 -2.90
N ALA A 245 -20.06 -5.88 -2.23
CA ALA A 245 -19.26 -4.65 -2.17
C ALA A 245 -18.25 -4.57 -3.31
N VAL A 246 -18.03 -3.35 -3.81
CA VAL A 246 -16.88 -2.93 -4.61
C VAL A 246 -16.26 -1.70 -3.98
N VAL A 247 -14.96 -1.75 -3.65
CA VAL A 247 -14.27 -0.68 -2.94
C VAL A 247 -13.03 -0.22 -3.71
N ALA A 248 -12.96 1.08 -4.04
CA ALA A 248 -11.76 1.70 -4.61
C ALA A 248 -11.71 3.19 -4.30
N HIS A 249 -10.52 3.79 -4.24
CA HIS A 249 -10.40 5.24 -4.00
C HIS A 249 -11.07 6.09 -5.10
N ASP A 250 -10.86 5.72 -6.37
CA ASP A 250 -11.53 6.31 -7.55
C ASP A 250 -12.11 5.18 -8.39
N LEU A 251 -13.44 5.10 -8.41
CA LEU A 251 -14.17 4.03 -9.10
C LEU A 251 -14.18 4.16 -10.63
N ARG A 252 -13.69 5.28 -11.19
CA ARG A 252 -13.52 5.45 -12.63
C ARG A 252 -12.25 4.80 -13.18
N TYR A 253 -11.27 4.55 -12.31
CA TYR A 253 -9.97 4.05 -12.75
C TYR A 253 -10.04 2.53 -12.98
N ASP A 254 -10.08 2.13 -14.25
CA ASP A 254 -10.22 0.74 -14.66
C ASP A 254 -9.10 -0.19 -14.15
N GLY A 255 -7.90 0.35 -13.91
CA GLY A 255 -6.81 -0.39 -13.26
C GLY A 255 -7.12 -0.82 -11.82
N LYS A 256 -8.00 -0.10 -11.11
CA LYS A 256 -8.44 -0.44 -9.74
C LYS A 256 -9.79 -1.15 -9.69
N THR A 257 -10.64 -0.92 -10.66
CA THR A 257 -11.99 -1.49 -10.70
C THR A 257 -12.36 -1.77 -12.15
N SER A 258 -12.48 -3.06 -12.52
CA SER A 258 -12.90 -3.44 -13.88
C SER A 258 -14.29 -2.86 -14.19
N GLN A 259 -14.33 -1.89 -15.08
CA GLN A 259 -15.58 -1.23 -15.50
C GLN A 259 -16.51 -2.24 -16.20
N GLN A 260 -15.94 -3.18 -16.94
CA GLN A 260 -16.68 -4.23 -17.62
C GLN A 260 -17.35 -5.16 -16.63
N LEU A 261 -16.61 -5.66 -15.63
CA LEU A 261 -17.12 -6.58 -14.61
C LEU A 261 -18.24 -5.93 -13.79
N VAL A 262 -18.04 -4.69 -13.33
CA VAL A 262 -19.07 -3.99 -12.55
C VAL A 262 -20.35 -3.76 -13.36
N ARG A 263 -20.24 -3.37 -14.64
CA ARG A 263 -21.41 -3.24 -15.52
C ARG A 263 -22.12 -4.59 -15.74
N ALA A 264 -21.38 -5.67 -15.85
CA ALA A 264 -21.96 -7.01 -15.95
C ALA A 264 -22.69 -7.43 -14.65
N MET A 265 -22.15 -7.04 -13.47
CA MET A 265 -22.86 -7.24 -12.19
C MET A 265 -24.15 -6.38 -12.11
N ILE A 266 -24.12 -5.15 -12.59
CA ILE A 266 -25.35 -4.30 -12.67
C ILE A 266 -26.41 -4.98 -13.52
N ALA A 267 -26.03 -5.59 -14.64
CA ALA A 267 -26.95 -6.29 -15.54
C ALA A 267 -27.61 -7.55 -14.92
N LEU A 268 -27.14 -8.03 -13.76
CA LEU A 268 -27.80 -9.10 -13.02
C LEU A 268 -29.13 -8.66 -12.37
N GLY A 269 -29.39 -7.35 -12.28
CA GLY A 269 -30.65 -6.79 -11.76
C GLY A 269 -30.93 -7.20 -10.32
N ASP A 270 -32.13 -7.69 -10.08
CA ASP A 270 -32.64 -8.11 -8.76
C ASP A 270 -32.00 -9.37 -8.19
N LYS A 271 -31.06 -10.01 -8.88
CA LYS A 271 -30.33 -11.15 -8.34
C LYS A 271 -29.31 -10.77 -7.28
N ILE A 272 -28.80 -9.53 -7.29
CA ILE A 272 -27.83 -9.03 -6.33
C ILE A 272 -28.14 -7.58 -5.94
N GLU A 273 -27.61 -7.12 -4.82
CA GLU A 273 -27.52 -5.72 -4.44
C GLU A 273 -26.06 -5.28 -4.44
N LEU A 274 -25.70 -4.31 -5.30
CA LEU A 274 -24.33 -3.88 -5.52
C LEU A 274 -24.04 -2.60 -4.73
N HIS A 275 -23.15 -2.66 -3.77
CA HIS A 275 -22.71 -1.54 -2.95
C HIS A 275 -21.35 -1.04 -3.42
N THR A 276 -21.24 0.23 -3.77
CA THR A 276 -19.97 0.81 -4.22
C THR A 276 -19.47 1.87 -3.24
N PHE A 277 -18.19 1.75 -2.85
CA PHE A 277 -17.49 2.65 -1.93
C PHE A 277 -16.30 3.29 -2.65
N GLY A 278 -16.33 4.58 -2.85
CA GLY A 278 -15.26 5.32 -3.51
C GLY A 278 -15.71 6.63 -4.13
N LYS A 279 -14.72 7.40 -4.61
CA LYS A 279 -15.00 8.66 -5.30
C LYS A 279 -15.45 8.39 -6.73
N PHE A 280 -16.32 9.30 -7.20
CA PHE A 280 -16.68 9.40 -8.62
C PHE A 280 -17.24 8.11 -9.22
N SER A 281 -18.15 7.43 -8.49
CA SER A 281 -18.80 6.24 -9.02
C SER A 281 -19.51 6.54 -10.35
N PRO A 282 -19.16 5.85 -11.44
CA PRO A 282 -19.89 5.96 -12.71
C PRO A 282 -21.05 4.97 -12.81
N PHE A 283 -21.31 4.20 -11.75
CA PHE A 283 -22.24 3.08 -11.75
C PHE A 283 -23.63 3.52 -11.32
N VAL A 284 -24.62 3.22 -12.17
CA VAL A 284 -26.05 3.54 -11.96
C VAL A 284 -26.87 2.33 -12.35
N GLY A 285 -27.87 1.98 -11.55
CA GLY A 285 -28.82 0.88 -11.77
C GLY A 285 -29.75 0.72 -10.58
N ASP A 286 -30.88 0.05 -10.77
CA ASP A 286 -31.89 -0.15 -9.70
C ASP A 286 -31.35 -1.04 -8.55
N ASN A 287 -30.33 -1.83 -8.83
CA ASN A 287 -29.65 -2.69 -7.86
C ASN A 287 -28.33 -2.08 -7.34
N VAL A 288 -28.04 -0.79 -7.58
CA VAL A 288 -26.79 -0.13 -7.20
C VAL A 288 -27.01 0.87 -6.08
N ILE A 289 -26.25 0.71 -4.99
CA ILE A 289 -26.19 1.65 -3.87
C ILE A 289 -24.80 2.27 -3.82
N ASN A 290 -24.73 3.57 -4.12
CA ASN A 290 -23.48 4.33 -4.07
C ASN A 290 -23.31 5.00 -2.71
N HIS A 291 -22.35 4.55 -1.90
CA HIS A 291 -22.03 5.12 -0.59
C HIS A 291 -21.08 6.34 -0.68
N GLY A 292 -20.43 6.54 -1.83
CA GLY A 292 -19.40 7.56 -1.96
C GLY A 292 -18.09 7.15 -1.30
N PHE A 293 -17.22 8.13 -1.05
CA PHE A 293 -15.93 7.91 -0.39
C PHE A 293 -16.08 8.06 1.12
N GLU A 294 -15.96 6.95 1.82
CA GLU A 294 -15.95 6.95 3.29
C GLU A 294 -14.51 7.09 3.81
N SER A 295 -14.31 8.09 4.65
CA SER A 295 -13.01 8.38 5.28
C SER A 295 -12.93 7.87 6.72
N ASP A 296 -14.07 7.62 7.34
CA ASP A 296 -14.14 7.01 8.66
C ASP A 296 -14.01 5.49 8.56
N LYS A 297 -12.95 4.96 9.16
CA LYS A 297 -12.65 3.54 9.11
C LYS A 297 -13.75 2.69 9.74
N ARG A 298 -14.32 3.13 10.88
CA ARG A 298 -15.39 2.41 11.59
C ARG A 298 -16.64 2.28 10.71
N THR A 299 -17.06 3.39 10.12
CA THR A 299 -18.22 3.43 9.21
C THR A 299 -18.02 2.49 8.02
N LEU A 300 -16.83 2.52 7.40
CA LEU A 300 -16.51 1.63 6.28
C LEU A 300 -16.53 0.15 6.71
N MET A 301 -15.88 -0.18 7.83
CA MET A 301 -15.82 -1.58 8.31
C MET A 301 -17.21 -2.08 8.73
N SER A 302 -18.02 -1.25 9.38
CA SER A 302 -19.41 -1.60 9.71
C SER A 302 -20.24 -1.85 8.47
N ALA A 303 -20.13 -1.00 7.45
CA ALA A 303 -20.84 -1.19 6.19
C ALA A 303 -20.37 -2.45 5.45
N LEU A 304 -19.05 -2.73 5.44
CA LEU A 304 -18.52 -3.96 4.84
C LEU A 304 -18.98 -5.22 5.61
N ASN A 305 -19.13 -5.14 6.93
CA ASN A 305 -19.63 -6.26 7.73
C ASN A 305 -21.04 -6.71 7.31
N GLU A 306 -21.85 -5.80 6.77
CA GLU A 306 -23.19 -6.08 6.23
C GLU A 306 -23.15 -6.82 4.86
N MET A 307 -21.99 -6.86 4.19
CA MET A 307 -21.86 -7.43 2.85
C MET A 307 -21.72 -8.95 2.88
N ASP A 308 -22.24 -9.63 1.86
CA ASP A 308 -22.09 -11.06 1.65
C ASP A 308 -20.82 -11.43 0.93
N GLY A 309 -20.26 -10.49 0.17
CA GLY A 309 -18.96 -10.63 -0.48
C GLY A 309 -18.37 -9.31 -0.90
N LEU A 310 -17.04 -9.27 -1.02
CA LEU A 310 -16.29 -8.18 -1.63
C LEU A 310 -15.75 -8.63 -2.97
N VAL A 311 -16.12 -7.94 -4.06
CA VAL A 311 -15.50 -8.14 -5.38
C VAL A 311 -14.28 -7.25 -5.52
N PHE A 312 -13.15 -7.87 -5.83
CA PHE A 312 -11.88 -7.19 -6.06
C PHE A 312 -11.35 -7.47 -7.46
N SER A 313 -11.22 -6.43 -8.27
CA SER A 313 -10.78 -6.54 -9.68
C SER A 313 -9.58 -5.64 -10.01
N SER A 314 -8.82 -5.22 -9.01
CA SER A 314 -7.64 -4.38 -9.23
C SER A 314 -6.48 -5.17 -9.83
N ARG A 315 -5.87 -4.58 -10.88
CA ARG A 315 -4.66 -5.06 -11.54
C ARG A 315 -3.38 -4.33 -11.10
N VAL A 316 -3.51 -3.29 -10.28
CA VAL A 316 -2.43 -2.34 -9.98
C VAL A 316 -2.08 -2.25 -8.49
N ASP A 317 -2.66 -3.08 -7.66
CA ASP A 317 -2.30 -3.16 -6.23
C ASP A 317 -1.01 -3.97 -6.03
N ASN A 318 -0.24 -3.59 -5.02
CA ASN A 318 0.98 -4.32 -4.66
C ASN A 318 0.72 -5.26 -3.46
N TYR A 319 -0.01 -4.79 -2.47
CA TYR A 319 -0.52 -5.60 -1.35
C TYR A 319 -1.80 -4.93 -0.81
N PRO A 320 -2.97 -5.30 -1.32
CA PRO A 320 -4.22 -4.57 -1.10
C PRO A 320 -4.76 -4.76 0.31
N LEU A 321 -4.65 -3.73 1.16
CA LEU A 321 -5.11 -3.76 2.55
C LEU A 321 -6.61 -4.02 2.67
N ILE A 322 -7.42 -3.52 1.71
CA ILE A 322 -8.87 -3.76 1.73
C ILE A 322 -9.23 -5.26 1.71
N LEU A 323 -8.40 -6.11 1.09
CA LEU A 323 -8.58 -7.55 1.15
C LEU A 323 -8.30 -8.07 2.56
N CYS A 324 -7.19 -7.65 3.16
CA CYS A 324 -6.85 -8.02 4.54
C CYS A 324 -7.95 -7.60 5.52
N GLU A 325 -8.47 -6.39 5.35
CA GLU A 325 -9.55 -5.81 6.16
C GLU A 325 -10.85 -6.61 6.00
N ALA A 326 -11.32 -6.84 4.76
CA ALA A 326 -12.54 -7.60 4.49
C ALA A 326 -12.46 -9.04 5.02
N LEU A 327 -11.32 -9.70 4.78
CA LEU A 327 -11.07 -11.06 5.24
C LEU A 327 -11.06 -11.14 6.78
N SER A 328 -10.47 -10.15 7.46
CA SER A 328 -10.40 -10.10 8.91
C SER A 328 -11.77 -9.88 9.57
N ILE A 329 -12.71 -9.18 8.93
CA ILE A 329 -14.10 -9.04 9.40
C ILE A 329 -14.99 -10.20 8.94
N GLY A 330 -14.41 -11.25 8.33
CA GLY A 330 -15.14 -12.43 7.88
C GLY A 330 -16.04 -12.18 6.66
N VAL A 331 -15.68 -11.23 5.79
CA VAL A 331 -16.35 -11.03 4.49
C VAL A 331 -15.56 -11.78 3.42
N PRO A 332 -16.16 -12.75 2.72
CA PRO A 332 -15.51 -13.46 1.64
C PRO A 332 -15.09 -12.50 0.51
N VAL A 333 -13.89 -12.72 -0.03
CA VAL A 333 -13.36 -11.92 -1.14
C VAL A 333 -13.42 -12.73 -2.43
N ILE A 334 -14.11 -12.22 -3.43
CA ILE A 334 -14.19 -12.77 -4.79
C ILE A 334 -13.27 -11.91 -5.66
N ALA A 335 -12.04 -12.35 -5.89
CA ALA A 335 -11.05 -11.58 -6.64
C ALA A 335 -10.81 -12.11 -8.05
N THR A 336 -10.66 -11.20 -9.01
CA THR A 336 -10.12 -11.55 -10.34
C THR A 336 -8.62 -11.83 -10.25
N HIS A 337 -8.07 -12.52 -11.28
CA HIS A 337 -6.65 -12.87 -11.30
C HIS A 337 -5.73 -11.64 -11.24
N SER A 338 -4.93 -11.55 -10.18
CA SER A 338 -3.79 -10.66 -10.05
C SER A 338 -2.80 -11.22 -9.02
N ASP A 339 -1.50 -11.00 -9.20
CA ASP A 339 -0.47 -11.50 -8.29
C ASP A 339 -0.70 -11.02 -6.85
N ALA A 340 -1.08 -9.74 -6.69
CA ALA A 340 -1.37 -9.16 -5.39
C ALA A 340 -2.57 -9.79 -4.69
N ALA A 341 -3.66 -10.05 -5.42
CA ALA A 341 -4.84 -10.71 -4.85
C ALA A 341 -4.54 -12.17 -4.50
N GLN A 342 -3.85 -12.88 -5.40
CA GLN A 342 -3.47 -14.28 -5.17
C GLN A 342 -2.59 -14.43 -3.93
N GLU A 343 -1.59 -13.55 -3.75
CA GLU A 343 -0.70 -13.58 -2.60
C GLU A 343 -1.45 -13.35 -1.28
N VAL A 344 -2.35 -12.35 -1.25
CA VAL A 344 -3.15 -12.09 -0.04
C VAL A 344 -4.09 -13.25 0.24
N LEU A 345 -4.86 -13.72 -0.75
CA LEU A 345 -5.85 -14.78 -0.56
C LEU A 345 -5.22 -16.12 -0.16
N ALA A 346 -4.03 -16.45 -0.70
CA ALA A 346 -3.34 -17.70 -0.41
C ALA A 346 -3.05 -17.89 1.10
N LYS A 347 -2.83 -16.81 1.85
CA LYS A 347 -2.61 -16.85 3.31
C LYS A 347 -3.80 -17.41 4.09
N SER A 348 -5.02 -17.19 3.62
CA SER A 348 -6.25 -17.75 4.19
C SER A 348 -6.76 -18.97 3.44
N GLY A 349 -5.99 -19.49 2.47
CA GLY A 349 -6.37 -20.65 1.66
C GLY A 349 -7.31 -20.32 0.50
N GLY A 350 -7.39 -19.03 0.11
CA GLY A 350 -8.26 -18.58 -0.97
C GLY A 350 -7.58 -18.59 -2.34
N LYS A 351 -8.39 -18.36 -3.37
CA LYS A 351 -7.99 -18.36 -4.79
C LYS A 351 -8.63 -17.21 -5.56
N THR A 352 -8.12 -16.96 -6.75
CA THR A 352 -8.64 -15.94 -7.69
C THR A 352 -9.41 -16.60 -8.84
N PHE A 353 -10.22 -15.82 -9.55
CA PHE A 353 -11.22 -16.31 -10.50
C PHE A 353 -11.18 -15.54 -11.82
N SER A 354 -11.75 -16.12 -12.88
CA SER A 354 -12.11 -15.39 -14.08
C SER A 354 -13.28 -14.43 -13.82
N GLU A 355 -13.45 -13.40 -14.65
CA GLU A 355 -14.63 -12.52 -14.53
C GLU A 355 -15.96 -13.28 -14.68
N ALA A 356 -16.00 -14.33 -15.49
CA ALA A 356 -17.19 -15.16 -15.65
C ALA A 356 -17.54 -15.92 -14.37
N ASP A 357 -16.54 -16.48 -13.69
CA ASP A 357 -16.75 -17.16 -12.40
C ASP A 357 -17.16 -16.16 -11.31
N VAL A 358 -16.60 -14.94 -11.30
CA VAL A 358 -17.03 -13.88 -10.38
C VAL A 358 -18.54 -13.61 -10.55
N LEU A 359 -19.03 -13.49 -11.78
CA LEU A 359 -20.45 -13.26 -12.05
C LEU A 359 -21.37 -14.41 -11.59
N HIS A 360 -20.86 -15.63 -11.52
CA HIS A 360 -21.56 -16.75 -10.92
C HIS A 360 -21.56 -16.68 -9.39
N LEU A 361 -20.38 -16.46 -8.80
CA LEU A 361 -20.17 -16.46 -7.35
C LEU A 361 -20.94 -15.36 -6.62
N VAL A 362 -21.06 -14.16 -7.19
CA VAL A 362 -21.80 -13.04 -6.56
C VAL A 362 -23.29 -13.28 -6.39
N GLN A 363 -23.84 -14.30 -7.00
CA GLN A 363 -25.25 -14.69 -6.90
C GLN A 363 -25.49 -15.78 -5.82
N LEU A 364 -24.42 -16.25 -5.17
CA LEU A 364 -24.49 -17.28 -4.12
C LEU A 364 -24.76 -16.64 -2.75
N LYS A 365 -25.16 -17.48 -1.78
CA LYS A 365 -25.20 -17.08 -0.37
C LYS A 365 -23.78 -16.94 0.19
N ARG A 366 -23.63 -16.16 1.23
CA ARG A 366 -22.32 -15.89 1.88
C ARG A 366 -21.56 -17.17 2.28
N SER A 367 -22.26 -18.14 2.87
CA SER A 367 -21.66 -19.43 3.23
C SER A 367 -21.10 -20.15 2.02
N ASP A 368 -21.84 -20.11 0.91
CA ASP A 368 -21.49 -20.81 -0.31
C ASP A 368 -20.36 -20.08 -1.05
N ILE A 369 -20.34 -18.74 -1.01
CA ILE A 369 -19.19 -17.93 -1.47
C ILE A 369 -17.94 -18.32 -0.67
N ALA A 370 -18.01 -18.35 0.65
CA ALA A 370 -16.87 -18.72 1.50
C ALA A 370 -16.37 -20.14 1.16
N GLN A 371 -17.29 -21.10 1.00
CA GLN A 371 -16.94 -22.46 0.60
C GLN A 371 -16.30 -22.52 -0.79
N ALA A 372 -16.81 -21.76 -1.76
CA ALA A 372 -16.30 -21.77 -3.13
C ALA A 372 -14.94 -21.06 -3.26
N VAL A 373 -14.71 -19.98 -2.49
CA VAL A 373 -13.47 -19.18 -2.55
C VAL A 373 -12.34 -19.82 -1.75
N PHE A 374 -12.64 -20.35 -0.55
CA PHE A 374 -11.65 -20.82 0.43
C PHE A 374 -11.65 -22.34 0.65
N ASP A 375 -12.53 -23.05 -0.02
CA ASP A 375 -12.72 -24.51 0.16
C ASP A 375 -12.89 -24.90 1.64
N THR A 376 -13.60 -24.08 2.42
CA THR A 376 -13.79 -24.26 3.85
C THR A 376 -15.07 -23.55 4.34
N SER A 377 -15.50 -23.87 5.56
CA SER A 377 -16.62 -23.17 6.18
C SER A 377 -16.29 -21.70 6.51
N LEU A 378 -17.33 -20.86 6.59
CA LEU A 378 -17.20 -19.45 6.93
C LEU A 378 -16.46 -19.22 8.26
N ALA A 379 -16.74 -20.03 9.28
CA ALA A 379 -16.10 -19.93 10.61
C ALA A 379 -14.59 -20.23 10.53
N ALA A 380 -14.20 -21.30 9.84
CA ALA A 380 -12.79 -21.67 9.69
C ALA A 380 -12.01 -20.65 8.85
N PHE A 381 -12.64 -20.10 7.82
CA PHE A 381 -12.09 -19.01 7.02
C PHE A 381 -11.84 -17.75 7.86
N SER A 382 -12.84 -17.28 8.62
CA SER A 382 -12.72 -16.08 9.45
C SER A 382 -11.62 -16.20 10.50
N GLN A 383 -11.52 -17.36 11.16
CA GLN A 383 -10.46 -17.62 12.15
C GLN A 383 -9.04 -17.58 11.53
N ARG A 384 -8.84 -18.18 10.34
CA ARG A 384 -7.55 -18.12 9.64
C ARG A 384 -7.17 -16.67 9.27
N SER A 385 -8.15 -15.91 8.81
CA SER A 385 -7.93 -14.54 8.36
C SER A 385 -7.49 -13.59 9.48
N LEU A 386 -8.07 -13.72 10.67
CA LEU A 386 -7.68 -12.92 11.83
C LEU A 386 -6.19 -13.07 12.19
N VAL A 387 -5.65 -14.28 12.07
CA VAL A 387 -4.23 -14.55 12.34
C VAL A 387 -3.35 -14.10 11.16
N ALA A 388 -3.78 -14.42 9.94
CA ALA A 388 -2.97 -14.23 8.72
C ALA A 388 -2.64 -12.77 8.40
N TYR A 389 -3.47 -11.82 8.85
CA TYR A 389 -3.34 -10.38 8.53
C TYR A 389 -3.08 -9.51 9.76
N SER A 390 -2.56 -10.09 10.84
CA SER A 390 -2.27 -9.35 12.09
C SER A 390 -1.20 -8.28 11.89
N GLY A 391 -1.53 -7.03 12.26
CA GLY A 391 -0.56 -5.95 12.31
C GLY A 391 0.48 -6.14 13.42
N GLN A 392 0.11 -6.82 14.49
CA GLN A 392 1.05 -7.19 15.56
C GLN A 392 2.13 -8.15 15.06
N GLN A 393 1.76 -9.15 14.25
CA GLN A 393 2.73 -10.06 13.63
C GLN A 393 3.67 -9.30 12.69
N MET A 394 3.16 -8.38 11.87
CA MET A 394 3.98 -7.51 11.02
C MET A 394 5.02 -6.74 11.86
N LEU A 395 4.62 -6.12 12.98
CA LEU A 395 5.56 -5.44 13.87
C LEU A 395 6.64 -6.39 14.39
N GLU A 396 6.27 -7.58 14.84
CA GLU A 396 7.21 -8.57 15.38
C GLU A 396 8.25 -9.00 14.35
N GLU A 397 7.83 -9.21 13.11
CA GLU A 397 8.75 -9.50 12.01
C GLU A 397 9.71 -8.33 11.75
N TYR A 398 9.24 -7.08 11.76
CA TYR A 398 10.11 -5.90 11.64
C TYR A 398 11.07 -5.75 12.82
N VAL A 399 10.60 -5.94 14.06
CA VAL A 399 11.46 -5.84 15.26
C VAL A 399 12.53 -6.92 15.26
N SER A 400 12.15 -8.17 15.00
CA SER A 400 13.10 -9.27 14.84
C SER A 400 14.12 -8.98 13.73
N PHE A 401 13.65 -8.43 12.61
CA PHE A 401 14.52 -8.04 11.52
C PHE A 401 15.53 -6.96 11.96
N TYR A 402 15.08 -5.87 12.62
CA TYR A 402 15.97 -4.81 13.09
C TYR A 402 16.99 -5.29 14.14
N GLN A 403 16.66 -6.28 14.96
CA GLN A 403 17.54 -6.82 15.99
C GLN A 403 18.64 -7.74 15.42
N ASN A 404 18.43 -8.27 14.22
CA ASN A 404 19.35 -9.17 13.53
C ASN A 404 20.25 -8.45 12.49
N LEU A 405 20.20 -7.11 12.45
CA LEU A 405 21.03 -6.26 11.60
C LEU A 405 22.24 -5.71 12.33
#